data_faf38aa4524a2878a6bd2ac3f0b0aa37
#
_entry.id   faf38aa4524a2878a6bd2ac3f0b0aa37
#
_cell.length_a   1.000
_cell.length_b   1.000
_cell.length_c   1.000
_cell.angle_alpha   90.00
_cell.angle_beta   90.00
_cell.angle_gamma   90.00
#
_symmetry.space_group_name_H-M   'P 1'
#
loop_
_entity.id
_entity.type
_entity.pdbx_description
1 polymer ?
#
loop_
_entity_poly.entity_id
_entity_poly.type
_entity_poly.pdbx_seq_one_letter_code
_entity_poly.pdbx_strand_id
1 'polypeptide(L)'
;MDGVSFKHNRYRTIWISDVHLGTSGCKAELLLEFLKVSKSEKIFLVGDIIDGWRLKKKWYWPQAHNDVIQKLLRKARKGVKVVFIPGNHDEAARKYIGVNFGDIIIKKEAYHTTLKGKKLWIIHGDQFDSVIRHARWLAYVGDKGYVMLIRLNNLFNNCLLYTSDAADEV
;
A
#
# COMPACT_ATOMS: atom_id res chain seq x y z
N MET A 1 2.28 1.28 31.96
CA MET A 1 1.63 1.49 30.65
C MET A 1 1.37 2.97 30.54
N ASP A 2 2.27 3.70 29.93
CA ASP A 2 2.16 5.15 29.82
C ASP A 2 1.04 5.45 28.81
N GLY A 3 -0.08 5.97 29.32
CA GLY A 3 -1.24 6.31 28.53
C GLY A 3 -0.90 7.43 27.57
N VAL A 4 -0.95 7.14 26.26
CA VAL A 4 -0.85 8.18 25.23
C VAL A 4 -2.05 9.10 25.38
N SER A 5 -1.83 10.27 25.98
CA SER A 5 -2.87 11.28 26.14
C SER A 5 -3.05 12.02 24.81
N PHE A 6 -4.11 11.70 24.08
CA PHE A 6 -4.49 12.44 22.88
C PHE A 6 -5.23 13.72 23.28
N LYS A 7 -4.64 14.89 22.99
CA LYS A 7 -5.38 16.17 23.08
C LYS A 7 -6.54 16.18 22.07
N HIS A 8 -7.65 16.85 22.40
CA HIS A 8 -8.76 17.08 21.48
C HIS A 8 -8.28 17.91 20.28
N ASN A 9 -8.05 17.24 19.16
CA ASN A 9 -7.48 17.87 17.96
C ASN A 9 -8.52 17.92 16.85
N ARG A 10 -8.54 19.05 16.12
CA ARG A 10 -9.38 19.25 14.96
C ARG A 10 -8.49 19.20 13.71
N TYR A 11 -8.81 18.28 12.79
CA TYR A 11 -8.11 18.08 11.54
C TYR A 11 -9.04 18.36 10.36
N ARG A 12 -8.51 18.89 9.28
CA ARG A 12 -9.24 18.94 8.01
C ARG A 12 -9.38 17.56 7.39
N THR A 13 -8.30 16.79 7.42
CA THR A 13 -8.26 15.44 6.83
C THR A 13 -7.37 14.54 7.67
N ILE A 14 -7.78 13.29 7.82
CA ILE A 14 -7.03 12.22 8.47
C ILE A 14 -6.84 11.11 7.44
N TRP A 15 -5.64 10.54 7.36
CA TRP A 15 -5.31 9.35 6.59
C TRP A 15 -4.93 8.24 7.55
N ILE A 16 -5.50 7.07 7.34
CA ILE A 16 -5.28 5.87 8.16
C ILE A 16 -5.00 4.74 7.19
N SER A 17 -3.89 4.01 7.38
CA SER A 17 -3.50 2.84 6.60
C SER A 17 -2.97 1.73 7.50
N ASP A 18 -2.87 0.52 6.96
CA ASP A 18 -2.16 -0.61 7.59
C ASP A 18 -2.61 -0.91 9.03
N VAL A 19 -3.92 -0.88 9.25
CA VAL A 19 -4.52 -1.15 10.58
C VAL A 19 -4.54 -2.63 10.90
N HIS A 20 -4.80 -3.47 9.88
CA HIS A 20 -4.87 -4.94 9.98
C HIS A 20 -5.84 -5.43 11.06
N LEU A 21 -7.06 -4.89 11.10
CA LEU A 21 -8.14 -5.45 11.92
C LEU A 21 -8.35 -6.93 11.55
N GLY A 22 -8.42 -7.80 12.54
CA GLY A 22 -8.44 -9.25 12.34
C GLY A 22 -7.12 -9.92 12.72
N THR A 23 -6.14 -9.15 13.21
CA THR A 23 -4.87 -9.67 13.71
C THR A 23 -4.66 -9.33 15.18
N SER A 24 -3.92 -10.18 15.91
CA SER A 24 -3.58 -9.93 17.31
C SER A 24 -2.56 -8.80 17.51
N GLY A 25 -1.84 -8.44 16.44
CA GLY A 25 -0.87 -7.33 16.48
C GLY A 25 -1.49 -5.96 16.27
N CYS A 26 -2.77 -5.90 15.88
CA CYS A 26 -3.49 -4.64 15.67
C CYS A 26 -3.62 -3.85 16.99
N LYS A 27 -3.34 -2.56 16.92
CA LYS A 27 -3.50 -1.63 18.06
C LYS A 27 -4.86 -0.92 18.01
N ALA A 28 -5.94 -1.73 17.96
CA ALA A 28 -7.30 -1.24 17.76
C ALA A 28 -7.75 -0.28 18.87
N GLU A 29 -7.37 -0.53 20.12
CA GLU A 29 -7.72 0.33 21.26
C GLU A 29 -7.12 1.73 21.10
N LEU A 30 -5.84 1.84 20.71
CA LEU A 30 -5.19 3.13 20.47
C LEU A 30 -5.82 3.88 19.30
N LEU A 31 -6.17 3.18 18.22
CA LEU A 31 -6.89 3.77 17.10
C LEU A 31 -8.28 4.26 17.54
N LEU A 32 -8.98 3.47 18.34
CA LEU A 32 -10.29 3.83 18.85
C LEU A 32 -10.23 5.10 19.73
N GLU A 33 -9.24 5.20 20.62
CA GLU A 33 -9.00 6.38 21.44
C GLU A 33 -8.70 7.61 20.57
N PHE A 34 -7.80 7.47 19.59
CA PHE A 34 -7.53 8.53 18.63
C PHE A 34 -8.80 8.99 17.90
N LEU A 35 -9.61 8.04 17.41
CA LEU A 35 -10.86 8.35 16.72
C LEU A 35 -11.91 8.99 17.66
N LYS A 36 -11.88 8.73 18.97
CA LYS A 36 -12.77 9.35 19.95
C LYS A 36 -12.49 10.84 20.13
N VAL A 37 -11.21 11.21 20.23
CA VAL A 37 -10.78 12.59 20.54
C VAL A 37 -10.56 13.45 19.28
N SER A 38 -10.36 12.82 18.12
CA SER A 38 -10.13 13.52 16.87
C SER A 38 -11.44 13.93 16.20
N LYS A 39 -11.53 15.18 15.74
CA LYS A 39 -12.57 15.68 14.84
C LYS A 39 -11.96 15.96 13.47
N SER A 40 -12.65 15.58 12.38
CA SER A 40 -12.19 15.84 11.02
C SER A 40 -13.35 16.04 10.07
N GLU A 41 -13.09 16.73 8.95
CA GLU A 41 -14.06 16.87 7.86
C GLU A 41 -14.02 15.66 6.93
N LYS A 42 -12.83 15.03 6.81
CA LYS A 42 -12.59 13.90 5.92
C LYS A 42 -11.66 12.87 6.54
N ILE A 43 -11.93 11.59 6.25
CA ILE A 43 -11.08 10.46 6.61
C ILE A 43 -10.86 9.62 5.34
N PHE A 44 -9.60 9.31 5.04
CA PHE A 44 -9.21 8.32 4.06
C PHE A 44 -8.70 7.07 4.78
N LEU A 45 -9.31 5.93 4.50
CA LEU A 45 -8.86 4.61 4.90
C LEU A 45 -8.11 4.01 3.71
N VAL A 46 -6.79 3.93 3.80
CA VAL A 46 -5.91 3.69 2.64
C VAL A 46 -5.24 2.33 2.76
N GLY A 47 -5.98 1.31 2.36
CA GLY A 47 -5.52 -0.09 2.30
C GLY A 47 -5.25 -0.75 3.64
N ASP A 48 -5.42 -2.06 3.62
CA ASP A 48 -5.06 -2.97 4.71
C ASP A 48 -5.70 -2.59 6.07
N ILE A 49 -6.96 -2.11 5.98
CA ILE A 49 -7.76 -1.78 7.16
C ILE A 49 -8.25 -3.06 7.84
N ILE A 50 -8.68 -4.04 7.03
CA ILE A 50 -9.14 -5.35 7.52
C ILE A 50 -8.24 -6.42 6.91
N ASP A 51 -7.61 -7.26 7.75
CA ASP A 51 -6.78 -8.34 7.26
C ASP A 51 -7.62 -9.58 6.87
N GLY A 52 -8.18 -9.53 5.69
CA GLY A 52 -8.99 -10.62 5.14
C GLY A 52 -8.19 -11.91 4.93
N TRP A 53 -6.88 -11.83 4.70
CA TRP A 53 -6.02 -13.02 4.57
C TRP A 53 -5.86 -13.77 5.88
N ARG A 54 -5.69 -13.06 6.98
CA ARG A 54 -5.62 -13.67 8.33
C ARG A 54 -6.97 -14.20 8.76
N LEU A 55 -8.04 -13.44 8.55
CA LEU A 55 -9.38 -13.84 8.91
C LEU A 55 -9.85 -15.12 8.19
N LYS A 56 -9.44 -15.33 6.93
CA LYS A 56 -9.69 -16.57 6.18
C LYS A 56 -8.98 -17.78 6.78
N LYS A 57 -7.80 -17.57 7.39
CA LYS A 57 -7.02 -18.67 8.02
C LYS A 57 -7.51 -18.97 9.44
N LYS A 58 -7.75 -17.94 10.22
CA LYS A 58 -8.21 -18.04 11.61
C LYS A 58 -9.02 -16.81 11.96
N TRP A 59 -10.26 -17.01 12.35
CA TRP A 59 -11.11 -15.93 12.81
C TRP A 59 -10.59 -15.35 14.13
N TYR A 60 -10.30 -14.05 14.12
CA TYR A 60 -9.90 -13.30 15.30
C TYR A 60 -10.52 -11.90 15.20
N TRP A 61 -11.56 -11.65 16.01
CA TRP A 61 -12.29 -10.38 15.95
C TRP A 61 -12.72 -9.95 17.35
N PRO A 62 -11.80 -9.41 18.17
CA PRO A 62 -12.14 -8.89 19.49
C PRO A 62 -13.03 -7.66 19.40
N GLN A 63 -13.68 -7.33 20.52
CA GLN A 63 -14.63 -6.21 20.60
C GLN A 63 -14.03 -4.87 20.14
N ALA A 64 -12.76 -4.60 20.46
CA ALA A 64 -12.08 -3.38 20.04
C ALA A 64 -12.06 -3.19 18.52
N HIS A 65 -11.93 -4.29 17.73
CA HIS A 65 -11.99 -4.22 16.26
C HIS A 65 -13.39 -3.82 15.78
N ASN A 66 -14.42 -4.38 16.39
CA ASN A 66 -15.80 -4.00 16.11
C ASN A 66 -16.05 -2.54 16.45
N ASP A 67 -15.55 -2.08 17.58
CA ASP A 67 -15.73 -0.69 18.05
C ASP A 67 -15.06 0.33 17.11
N VAL A 68 -13.91 0.00 16.53
CA VAL A 68 -13.26 0.83 15.49
C VAL A 68 -14.19 1.00 14.28
N ILE A 69 -14.72 -0.12 13.74
CA ILE A 69 -15.64 -0.07 12.60
C ILE A 69 -16.89 0.75 12.94
N GLN A 70 -17.51 0.49 14.07
CA GLN A 70 -18.68 1.25 14.53
C GLN A 70 -18.38 2.74 14.69
N LYS A 71 -17.17 3.07 15.18
CA LYS A 71 -16.76 4.48 15.34
C LYS A 71 -16.60 5.18 13.99
N LEU A 72 -16.03 4.52 12.99
CA LEU A 72 -15.91 5.03 11.62
C LEU A 72 -17.27 5.25 10.98
N LEU A 73 -18.17 4.27 11.04
CA LEU A 73 -19.55 4.37 10.56
C LEU A 73 -20.31 5.50 11.24
N ARG A 74 -20.14 5.67 12.56
CA ARG A 74 -20.76 6.75 13.32
C ARG A 74 -20.23 8.12 12.92
N LYS A 75 -18.93 8.23 12.61
CA LYS A 75 -18.35 9.48 12.08
C LYS A 75 -18.91 9.80 10.70
N ALA A 76 -19.02 8.83 9.82
CA ALA A 76 -19.60 8.98 8.48
C ALA A 76 -21.05 9.47 8.58
N ARG A 77 -21.91 8.83 9.38
CA ARG A 77 -23.29 9.27 9.64
C ARG A 77 -23.40 10.69 10.23
N LYS A 78 -22.36 11.17 10.91
CA LYS A 78 -22.31 12.55 11.44
C LYS A 78 -21.77 13.56 10.42
N GLY A 79 -21.67 13.19 9.15
CA GLY A 79 -21.27 14.06 8.04
C GLY A 79 -19.77 14.12 7.75
N VAL A 80 -18.94 13.30 8.42
CA VAL A 80 -17.52 13.16 8.04
C VAL A 80 -17.45 12.39 6.74
N LYS A 81 -16.79 12.94 5.72
CA LYS A 81 -16.58 12.25 4.44
C LYS A 81 -15.56 11.12 4.62
N VAL A 82 -16.02 9.87 4.70
CA VAL A 82 -15.13 8.71 4.83
C VAL A 82 -15.01 8.01 3.48
N VAL A 83 -13.75 7.83 3.03
CA VAL A 83 -13.42 7.15 1.78
C VAL A 83 -12.54 5.96 2.11
N PHE A 84 -12.94 4.77 1.66
CA PHE A 84 -12.15 3.55 1.79
C PHE A 84 -11.53 3.17 0.45
N ILE A 85 -10.22 2.98 0.44
CA ILE A 85 -9.42 2.53 -0.70
C ILE A 85 -8.84 1.17 -0.32
N PRO A 86 -9.35 0.05 -0.86
CA PRO A 86 -8.89 -1.28 -0.47
C PRO A 86 -7.44 -1.58 -0.88
N GLY A 87 -6.67 -2.18 0.03
CA GLY A 87 -5.34 -2.75 -0.20
C GLY A 87 -5.37 -4.20 -0.63
N ASN A 88 -4.22 -4.88 -0.52
CA ASN A 88 -4.12 -6.30 -0.85
C ASN A 88 -4.69 -7.21 0.24
N HIS A 89 -4.61 -6.86 1.52
CA HIS A 89 -5.19 -7.66 2.59
C HIS A 89 -6.72 -7.59 2.65
N ASP A 90 -7.30 -6.50 2.17
CA ASP A 90 -8.75 -6.31 2.05
C ASP A 90 -9.23 -6.27 0.59
N GLU A 91 -8.54 -6.99 -0.30
CA GLU A 91 -8.82 -7.07 -1.76
C GLU A 91 -10.26 -7.44 -2.09
N ALA A 92 -10.93 -8.22 -1.23
CA ALA A 92 -12.33 -8.60 -1.42
C ALA A 92 -13.26 -7.37 -1.52
N ALA A 93 -12.90 -6.27 -0.87
CA ALA A 93 -13.63 -5.00 -0.94
C ALA A 93 -13.51 -4.31 -2.31
N ARG A 94 -12.53 -4.69 -3.15
CA ARG A 94 -12.38 -4.14 -4.51
C ARG A 94 -13.56 -4.48 -5.43
N LYS A 95 -14.28 -5.56 -5.14
CA LYS A 95 -15.52 -5.93 -5.87
C LYS A 95 -16.66 -4.92 -5.65
N TYR A 96 -16.55 -4.10 -4.61
CA TYR A 96 -17.57 -3.13 -4.20
C TYR A 96 -17.15 -1.68 -4.48
N ILE A 97 -16.18 -1.46 -5.36
CA ILE A 97 -15.80 -0.11 -5.79
C ILE A 97 -17.02 0.62 -6.36
N GLY A 98 -17.25 1.85 -5.90
CA GLY A 98 -18.42 2.67 -6.25
C GLY A 98 -19.59 2.53 -5.27
N VAL A 99 -19.60 1.50 -4.42
CA VAL A 99 -20.66 1.29 -3.43
C VAL A 99 -20.47 2.24 -2.24
N ASN A 100 -21.58 2.72 -1.70
CA ASN A 100 -21.64 3.44 -0.44
C ASN A 100 -22.16 2.49 0.64
N PHE A 101 -21.30 2.19 1.61
CA PHE A 101 -21.63 1.33 2.74
C PHE A 101 -21.67 2.15 4.03
N GLY A 102 -22.88 2.41 4.56
CA GLY A 102 -23.06 3.17 5.79
C GLY A 102 -22.38 4.55 5.77
N ASP A 103 -22.53 5.28 4.65
CA ASP A 103 -21.89 6.58 4.37
C ASP A 103 -20.35 6.53 4.20
N ILE A 104 -19.78 5.33 4.06
CA ILE A 104 -18.39 5.11 3.64
C ILE A 104 -18.37 4.76 2.16
N ILE A 105 -17.69 5.55 1.34
CA ILE A 105 -17.59 5.34 -0.10
C ILE A 105 -16.34 4.50 -0.40
N ILE A 106 -16.52 3.38 -1.09
CA ILE A 106 -15.41 2.52 -1.54
C ILE A 106 -14.91 3.02 -2.89
N LYS A 107 -13.62 3.34 -3.00
CA LYS A 107 -12.99 3.83 -4.23
C LYS A 107 -11.71 3.08 -4.53
N LYS A 108 -11.35 2.98 -5.81
CA LYS A 108 -10.06 2.44 -6.23
C LYS A 108 -8.92 3.40 -5.85
N GLU A 109 -9.16 4.69 -5.98
CA GLU A 109 -8.22 5.79 -5.72
C GLU A 109 -8.99 7.04 -5.35
N ALA A 110 -8.31 8.02 -4.79
CA ALA A 110 -8.91 9.32 -4.50
C ALA A 110 -7.91 10.46 -4.73
N TYR A 111 -8.46 11.66 -4.81
CA TYR A 111 -7.66 12.89 -4.91
C TYR A 111 -8.03 13.83 -3.77
N HIS A 112 -7.03 14.47 -3.21
CA HIS A 112 -7.21 15.47 -2.16
C HIS A 112 -6.43 16.74 -2.49
N THR A 113 -7.09 17.87 -2.38
CA THR A 113 -6.45 19.17 -2.55
C THR A 113 -6.15 19.77 -1.19
N THR A 114 -4.88 20.06 -0.92
CA THR A 114 -4.41 20.71 0.30
C THR A 114 -4.85 22.18 0.34
N LEU A 115 -4.72 22.82 1.51
CA LEU A 115 -4.99 24.27 1.64
C LEU A 115 -4.12 25.14 0.71
N LYS A 116 -2.91 24.67 0.40
CA LYS A 116 -1.99 25.36 -0.52
C LYS A 116 -2.25 25.02 -2.00
N GLY A 117 -3.39 24.40 -2.34
CA GLY A 117 -3.75 24.04 -3.71
C GLY A 117 -3.04 22.79 -4.26
N LYS A 118 -2.11 22.16 -3.53
CA LYS A 118 -1.43 20.94 -3.98
C LYS A 118 -2.42 19.80 -4.06
N LYS A 119 -2.48 19.13 -5.22
CA LYS A 119 -3.27 17.92 -5.44
C LYS A 119 -2.45 16.70 -5.00
N LEU A 120 -3.02 15.86 -4.14
CA LEU A 120 -2.46 14.60 -3.70
C LEU A 120 -3.27 13.46 -4.34
N TRP A 121 -2.58 12.52 -4.94
CA TRP A 121 -3.15 11.27 -5.40
C TRP A 121 -3.02 10.24 -4.27
N ILE A 122 -4.12 9.60 -3.91
CA ILE A 122 -4.22 8.69 -2.77
C ILE A 122 -4.56 7.31 -3.30
N ILE A 123 -3.63 6.39 -3.13
CA ILE A 123 -3.76 4.97 -3.52
C ILE A 123 -3.07 4.12 -2.46
N HIS A 124 -3.40 2.83 -2.42
CA HIS A 124 -2.58 1.85 -1.72
C HIS A 124 -1.45 1.35 -2.63
N GLY A 125 -0.23 1.26 -2.08
CA GLY A 125 0.98 1.03 -2.85
C GLY A 125 1.11 -0.35 -3.49
N ASP A 126 0.29 -1.34 -3.11
CA ASP A 126 0.29 -2.71 -3.65
C ASP A 126 0.09 -2.77 -5.18
N GLN A 127 -0.53 -1.73 -5.76
CA GLN A 127 -0.71 -1.62 -7.21
C GLN A 127 0.64 -1.57 -7.96
N PHE A 128 1.71 -1.17 -7.29
CA PHE A 128 3.06 -1.10 -7.87
C PHE A 128 3.92 -2.35 -7.60
N ASP A 129 3.49 -3.25 -6.73
CA ASP A 129 4.26 -4.44 -6.37
C ASP A 129 4.54 -5.35 -7.57
N SER A 130 3.58 -5.48 -8.48
CA SER A 130 3.76 -6.23 -9.72
C SER A 130 4.77 -5.56 -10.64
N VAL A 131 4.74 -4.23 -10.77
CA VAL A 131 5.67 -3.44 -11.59
C VAL A 131 7.08 -3.56 -11.03
N ILE A 132 7.25 -3.42 -9.70
CA ILE A 132 8.55 -3.56 -9.03
C ILE A 132 9.10 -4.98 -9.20
N ARG A 133 8.26 -6.00 -9.11
CA ARG A 133 8.66 -7.40 -9.31
C ARG A 133 9.13 -7.66 -10.74
N HIS A 134 8.42 -7.14 -11.74
CA HIS A 134 8.80 -7.25 -13.15
C HIS A 134 10.05 -6.41 -13.45
N ALA A 135 10.19 -5.22 -12.88
CA ALA A 135 11.39 -4.39 -13.04
C ALA A 135 12.65 -5.07 -12.49
N ARG A 136 12.56 -5.73 -11.32
CA ARG A 136 13.68 -6.53 -10.77
C ARG A 136 14.05 -7.70 -11.66
N TRP A 137 13.06 -8.41 -12.21
CA TRP A 137 13.32 -9.51 -13.16
C TRP A 137 14.00 -9.00 -14.44
N LEU A 138 13.53 -7.87 -14.98
CA LEU A 138 14.13 -7.25 -16.17
C LEU A 138 15.58 -6.81 -15.93
N ALA A 139 15.87 -6.22 -14.75
CA ALA A 139 17.23 -5.87 -14.35
C ALA A 139 18.13 -7.11 -14.26
N TYR A 140 17.63 -8.22 -13.69
CA TYR A 140 18.37 -9.47 -13.60
C TYR A 140 18.67 -10.06 -15.00
N VAL A 141 17.70 -10.03 -15.92
CA VAL A 141 17.90 -10.50 -17.32
C VAL A 141 18.88 -9.59 -18.04
N GLY A 142 18.79 -8.27 -17.85
CA GLY A 142 19.74 -7.31 -18.43
C GLY A 142 21.18 -7.55 -17.96
N ASP A 143 21.39 -7.80 -16.68
CA ASP A 143 22.70 -8.10 -16.09
C ASP A 143 23.29 -9.40 -16.67
N LYS A 144 22.49 -10.47 -16.74
CA LYS A 144 22.90 -11.73 -17.37
C LYS A 144 23.24 -11.57 -18.86
N GLY A 145 22.42 -10.81 -19.59
CA GLY A 145 22.65 -10.49 -20.99
C GLY A 145 23.95 -9.71 -21.20
N TYR A 146 24.21 -8.73 -20.34
CA TYR A 146 25.46 -7.96 -20.39
C TYR A 146 26.71 -8.82 -20.15
N VAL A 147 26.68 -9.67 -19.13
CA VAL A 147 27.79 -10.62 -18.87
C VAL A 147 28.00 -11.58 -20.04
N MET A 148 26.94 -12.07 -20.70
CA MET A 148 27.00 -12.91 -21.86
C MET A 148 27.64 -12.18 -23.05
N LEU A 149 27.25 -10.93 -23.29
CA LEU A 149 27.85 -10.10 -24.37
C LEU A 149 29.33 -9.84 -24.14
N ILE A 150 29.76 -9.57 -22.90
CA ILE A 150 31.18 -9.43 -22.57
C ILE A 150 31.96 -10.74 -22.89
N ARG A 151 31.40 -11.90 -22.52
CA ARG A 151 32.06 -13.19 -22.80
C ARG A 151 32.17 -13.45 -24.28
N LEU A 152 31.12 -13.16 -25.04
CA LEU A 152 31.17 -13.30 -26.52
C LEU A 152 32.19 -12.35 -27.12
N ASN A 153 32.25 -11.10 -26.71
CA ASN A 153 33.23 -10.13 -27.18
C ASN A 153 34.67 -10.57 -26.89
N ASN A 154 34.93 -11.11 -25.69
CA ASN A 154 36.24 -11.65 -25.34
C ASN A 154 36.62 -12.88 -26.19
N LEU A 155 35.65 -13.76 -26.47
CA LEU A 155 35.86 -14.89 -27.38
C LEU A 155 36.21 -14.43 -28.81
N PHE A 156 35.46 -13.47 -29.36
CA PHE A 156 35.75 -12.90 -30.69
C PHE A 156 37.13 -12.21 -30.74
N ASN A 157 37.47 -11.41 -29.70
CA ASN A 157 38.76 -10.75 -29.65
C ASN A 157 39.94 -11.78 -29.58
N ASN A 158 39.78 -12.84 -28.79
CA ASN A 158 40.80 -13.92 -28.74
C ASN A 158 40.90 -14.67 -30.07
N CYS A 159 39.80 -14.93 -30.79
CA CYS A 159 39.84 -15.53 -32.13
C CYS A 159 40.53 -14.61 -33.16
N LEU A 160 40.26 -13.29 -33.11
CA LEU A 160 40.86 -12.32 -34.02
C LEU A 160 42.38 -12.15 -33.78
N LEU A 161 42.81 -12.15 -32.52
CA LEU A 161 44.25 -12.11 -32.17
C LEU A 161 44.97 -13.37 -32.68
N TYR A 162 44.37 -14.57 -32.59
CA TYR A 162 44.96 -15.82 -33.07
C TYR A 162 45.07 -15.89 -34.60
N THR A 163 44.19 -15.21 -35.36
CA THR A 163 44.28 -15.14 -36.82
C THR A 163 45.28 -14.09 -37.29
N SER A 164 45.58 -13.05 -36.50
CA SER A 164 46.59 -12.03 -36.80
C SER A 164 48.00 -12.59 -36.66
N ASP A 165 48.30 -13.36 -35.59
CA ASP A 165 49.62 -13.96 -35.36
C ASP A 165 49.95 -15.04 -36.39
N ALA A 166 48.97 -15.68 -37.02
CA ALA A 166 49.17 -16.67 -38.08
C ALA A 166 49.43 -16.05 -39.46
N ALA A 167 49.20 -14.74 -39.63
CA ALA A 167 49.43 -14.03 -40.89
C ALA A 167 50.83 -13.41 -41.00
N ASP A 168 51.55 -13.29 -39.89
CA ASP A 168 52.88 -12.71 -39.80
C ASP A 168 54.01 -13.76 -39.92
N GLU A 169 53.68 -15.07 -40.08
CA GLU A 169 54.66 -16.17 -40.27
C GLU A 169 54.72 -16.67 -41.67
N VAL A 170 54.50 -15.84 -42.73
CA VAL A 170 54.73 -16.23 -44.14
C VAL A 170 55.69 -15.27 -44.82
#